data_b6e3f54b087fe926b8a2753254a894a4
#
_entry.id   b6e3f54b087fe926b8a2753254a894a4
#
_cell.length_a   1.000
_cell.length_b   1.000
_cell.length_c   1.000
_cell.angle_alpha   90.00
_cell.angle_beta   90.00
_cell.angle_gamma   90.00
#
_symmetry.space_group_name_H-M   'P 1'
#
loop_
_entity.id
_entity.type
_entity.pdbx_description
1 polymer ?
#
loop_
_entity_poly.entity_id
_entity_poly.type
_entity_poly.pdbx_seq_one_letter_code
_entity_poly.pdbx_strand_id
1 'polypeptide(L)'
;MGTVRTPYEHFYAWRRVNDGDEITTSPFAETEAMIKGVYSPKRFLELFRDYIYFQDSIYDAEEVEIVCRYPQFFATRRLKKSIVKSVEEKSGKGGTYFGATGCGKTFTMAFLARQLSLRCTDIEAIGSPTIILIVDRDELQKQGAKLFTKS
;
A
#
# COMPACT_ATOMS: atom_id res chain seq x y z
N MET A 1 -5.71 10.76 7.67
CA MET A 1 -6.42 9.49 7.60
C MET A 1 -5.78 8.53 8.58
N GLY A 2 -6.55 7.83 9.35
CA GLY A 2 -6.16 6.85 10.37
C GLY A 2 -7.38 5.99 10.71
N THR A 3 -7.19 4.97 11.54
CA THR A 3 -8.26 4.10 12.04
C THR A 3 -8.74 4.58 13.41
N VAL A 4 -9.79 3.97 13.95
CA VAL A 4 -10.37 4.34 15.26
C VAL A 4 -9.36 4.27 16.41
N ARG A 5 -8.37 3.38 16.31
CA ARG A 5 -7.31 3.20 17.31
C ARG A 5 -5.99 3.88 16.97
N THR A 6 -5.92 4.62 15.86
CA THR A 6 -4.72 5.34 15.48
C THR A 6 -4.51 6.54 16.41
N PRO A 7 -3.35 6.66 17.11
CA PRO A 7 -3.01 7.86 17.86
C PRO A 7 -3.03 9.10 16.96
N TYR A 8 -3.44 10.25 17.50
CA TYR A 8 -3.64 11.47 16.71
C TYR A 8 -2.39 11.87 15.92
N GLU A 9 -1.20 11.73 16.50
CA GLU A 9 0.08 12.01 15.86
C GLU A 9 0.39 11.13 14.64
N HIS A 10 -0.33 10.04 14.47
CA HIS A 10 -0.18 9.11 13.34
C HIS A 10 -1.25 9.30 12.27
N PHE A 11 -2.11 10.31 12.41
CA PHE A 11 -3.01 10.68 11.34
C PHE A 11 -2.27 11.43 10.23
N TYR A 12 -2.49 11.04 8.99
CA TYR A 12 -1.87 11.65 7.81
C TYR A 12 -2.91 12.26 6.89
N ALA A 13 -2.63 13.47 6.42
CA ALA A 13 -3.47 14.12 5.42
C ALA A 13 -3.42 13.36 4.09
N TRP A 14 -4.54 13.35 3.39
CA TRP A 14 -4.61 12.87 2.01
C TRP A 14 -4.44 14.07 1.08
N ARG A 15 -3.34 14.14 0.34
CA ARG A 15 -2.86 15.39 -0.28
C ARG A 15 -3.01 15.48 -1.79
N ARG A 16 -3.63 14.50 -2.44
CA ARG A 16 -3.93 14.56 -3.88
C ARG A 16 -5.11 13.67 -4.25
N VAL A 17 -5.85 14.06 -5.27
CA VAL A 17 -6.98 13.27 -5.78
C VAL A 17 -6.50 12.18 -6.72
N ASN A 18 -5.66 12.53 -7.70
CA ASN A 18 -5.15 11.59 -8.69
C ASN A 18 -3.63 11.48 -8.65
N ASP A 19 -3.13 10.45 -9.30
CA ASP A 19 -1.70 10.27 -9.49
C ASP A 19 -1.18 11.30 -10.50
N GLY A 20 -0.22 12.11 -10.06
CA GLY A 20 0.31 13.22 -10.86
C GLY A 20 -0.27 14.59 -10.49
N ASP A 21 -1.36 14.67 -9.71
CA ASP A 21 -1.82 15.95 -9.19
C ASP A 21 -0.75 16.57 -8.27
N GLU A 22 -0.72 17.89 -8.21
CA GLU A 22 0.11 18.61 -7.25
C GLU A 22 -0.28 18.27 -5.81
N ILE A 23 0.71 18.27 -4.93
CA ILE A 23 0.50 17.99 -3.51
C ILE A 23 -0.09 19.25 -2.86
N THR A 24 -1.29 19.12 -2.31
CA THR A 24 -1.91 20.21 -1.55
C THR A 24 -1.27 20.35 -0.18
N THR A 25 -1.14 21.59 0.29
CA THR A 25 -0.52 21.92 1.59
C THR A 25 -1.42 22.75 2.49
N SER A 26 -2.54 23.25 1.98
CA SER A 26 -3.49 23.98 2.83
C SER A 26 -4.51 23.02 3.45
N PRO A 27 -4.93 23.23 4.71
CA PRO A 27 -5.89 22.36 5.39
C PRO A 27 -7.20 22.16 4.64
N PHE A 28 -7.70 23.23 4.01
CA PHE A 28 -8.93 23.17 3.22
C PHE A 28 -8.77 22.30 1.97
N ALA A 29 -7.67 22.49 1.22
CA ALA A 29 -7.38 21.70 0.02
C ALA A 29 -7.05 20.23 0.36
N GLU A 30 -6.43 19.95 1.51
CA GLU A 30 -6.22 18.59 1.99
C GLU A 30 -7.54 17.89 2.30
N THR A 31 -8.50 18.60 2.92
CA THR A 31 -9.85 18.09 3.19
C THR A 31 -10.60 17.80 1.89
N GLU A 32 -10.56 18.71 0.94
CA GLU A 32 -11.15 18.52 -0.38
C GLU A 32 -10.51 17.33 -1.12
N ALA A 33 -9.19 17.24 -1.11
CA ALA A 33 -8.46 16.11 -1.70
C ALA A 33 -8.82 14.77 -1.04
N MET A 34 -9.04 14.76 0.28
CA MET A 34 -9.49 13.57 1.00
C MET A 34 -10.92 13.18 0.56
N ILE A 35 -11.84 14.13 0.53
CA ILE A 35 -13.24 13.87 0.14
C ILE A 35 -13.29 13.32 -1.29
N LYS A 36 -12.67 14.00 -2.24
CA LYS A 36 -12.68 13.59 -3.65
C LYS A 36 -11.81 12.34 -3.90
N GLY A 37 -10.72 12.22 -3.18
CA GLY A 37 -9.72 11.18 -3.36
C GLY A 37 -10.04 9.87 -2.65
N VAL A 38 -10.57 9.91 -1.44
CA VAL A 38 -10.85 8.72 -0.61
C VAL A 38 -12.31 8.30 -0.75
N TYR A 39 -13.23 9.23 -0.60
CA TYR A 39 -14.66 8.94 -0.52
C TYR A 39 -15.38 8.83 -1.87
N SER A 40 -14.66 8.93 -3.00
CA SER A 40 -15.28 8.53 -4.26
C SER A 40 -15.62 7.02 -4.19
N PRO A 41 -16.83 6.58 -4.55
CA PRO A 41 -17.30 5.22 -4.28
C PRO A 41 -16.35 4.12 -4.77
N LYS A 42 -15.84 4.27 -5.97
CA LYS A 42 -14.88 3.30 -6.57
C LYS A 42 -13.58 3.20 -5.77
N ARG A 43 -13.02 4.33 -5.37
CA ARG A 43 -11.74 4.35 -4.64
C ARG A 43 -11.92 3.95 -3.19
N PHE A 44 -13.04 4.32 -2.58
CA PHE A 44 -13.38 3.89 -1.24
C PHE A 44 -13.45 2.35 -1.15
N LEU A 45 -14.13 1.72 -2.09
CA LEU A 45 -14.19 0.26 -2.16
C LEU A 45 -12.81 -0.37 -2.43
N GLU A 46 -12.00 0.23 -3.31
CA GLU A 46 -10.62 -0.22 -3.56
C GLU A 46 -9.76 -0.13 -2.29
N LEU A 47 -9.83 1.00 -1.57
CA LEU A 47 -9.11 1.19 -0.32
C LEU A 47 -9.53 0.17 0.73
N PHE A 48 -10.83 0.00 0.91
CA PHE A 48 -11.39 -0.93 1.89
C PHE A 48 -10.98 -2.39 1.59
N ARG A 49 -11.04 -2.79 0.34
CA ARG A 49 -10.75 -4.15 -0.09
C ARG A 49 -9.25 -4.48 -0.11
N ASP A 50 -8.40 -3.56 -0.57
CA ASP A 50 -7.02 -3.87 -0.97
C ASP A 50 -5.96 -3.17 -0.12
N TYR A 51 -6.33 -2.22 0.74
CA TYR A 51 -5.39 -1.36 1.46
C TYR A 51 -5.64 -1.27 2.97
N ILE A 52 -6.36 -2.25 3.52
CA ILE A 52 -6.53 -2.43 4.95
C ILE A 52 -5.90 -3.75 5.35
N TYR A 53 -5.09 -3.73 6.41
CA TYR A 53 -4.50 -4.88 7.06
C TYR A 53 -4.86 -4.92 8.53
N PHE A 54 -5.02 -6.13 9.03
CA PHE A 54 -5.08 -6.40 10.45
C PHE A 54 -3.77 -7.07 10.87
N GLN A 55 -3.11 -6.52 11.87
CA GLN A 55 -1.85 -7.02 12.40
C GLN A 55 -1.97 -7.18 13.91
N ASP A 56 -1.43 -8.28 14.46
CA ASP A 56 -1.31 -8.41 15.89
C ASP A 56 -0.41 -7.31 16.44
N SER A 57 -0.87 -6.64 17.49
CA SER A 57 -0.04 -5.68 18.22
C SER A 57 1.20 -6.38 18.76
N ILE A 58 2.33 -5.67 18.75
CA ILE A 58 3.57 -6.16 19.37
C ILE A 58 3.50 -6.00 20.89
N TYR A 59 2.65 -5.09 21.37
CA TYR A 59 2.58 -4.65 22.75
C TYR A 59 1.37 -5.18 23.50
N ASP A 60 0.27 -5.45 22.80
CA ASP A 60 -0.98 -5.91 23.37
C ASP A 60 -1.50 -7.11 22.58
N ALA A 61 -2.30 -7.97 23.20
CA ALA A 61 -2.96 -9.11 22.53
C ALA A 61 -4.09 -8.69 21.57
N GLU A 62 -4.11 -7.43 21.13
CA GLU A 62 -5.15 -6.86 20.29
C GLU A 62 -4.67 -6.67 18.85
N GLU A 63 -5.56 -6.89 17.91
CA GLU A 63 -5.30 -6.60 16.49
C GLU A 63 -5.28 -5.08 16.25
N VAL A 64 -4.28 -4.64 15.50
CA VAL A 64 -4.16 -3.26 15.03
C VAL A 64 -4.58 -3.19 13.57
N GLU A 65 -5.56 -2.36 13.29
CA GLU A 65 -5.98 -2.07 11.93
C GLU A 65 -5.04 -1.04 11.29
N ILE A 66 -4.47 -1.39 10.16
CA ILE A 66 -3.56 -0.56 9.39
C ILE A 66 -4.21 -0.19 8.07
N VAL A 67 -4.34 1.12 7.83
CA VAL A 67 -4.81 1.65 6.55
C VAL A 67 -3.66 2.35 5.83
N CYS A 68 -3.59 2.21 4.51
CA CYS A 68 -2.52 2.83 3.73
C CYS A 68 -2.54 4.36 3.81
N ARG A 69 -1.37 4.97 3.72
CA ARG A 69 -1.19 6.41 3.48
C ARG A 69 -1.29 6.71 1.99
N TYR A 70 -1.64 7.95 1.61
CA TYR A 70 -1.77 8.31 0.19
C TYR A 70 -0.51 8.01 -0.66
N PRO A 71 0.73 8.20 -0.16
CA PRO A 71 1.91 7.84 -0.95
C PRO A 71 2.01 6.33 -1.20
N GLN A 72 1.65 5.51 -0.22
CA GLN A 72 1.63 4.05 -0.34
C GLN A 72 0.59 3.59 -1.35
N PHE A 73 -0.60 4.19 -1.33
CA PHE A 73 -1.67 3.92 -2.28
C PHE A 73 -1.21 4.15 -3.72
N PHE A 74 -0.69 5.34 -4.02
CA PHE A 74 -0.24 5.66 -5.38
C PHE A 74 1.01 4.87 -5.79
N ALA A 75 1.96 4.66 -4.86
CA ALA A 75 3.14 3.84 -5.12
C ALA A 75 2.77 2.40 -5.48
N THR A 76 1.89 1.77 -4.71
CA THR A 76 1.43 0.39 -4.98
C THR A 76 0.78 0.29 -6.36
N ARG A 77 -0.07 1.24 -6.73
CA ARG A 77 -0.71 1.26 -8.05
C ARG A 77 0.29 1.40 -9.20
N ARG A 78 1.29 2.28 -9.06
CA ARG A 78 2.35 2.45 -10.06
C ARG A 78 3.20 1.19 -10.19
N LEU A 79 3.61 0.61 -9.07
CA LEU A 79 4.40 -0.61 -9.05
C LEU A 79 3.64 -1.78 -9.69
N LYS A 80 2.38 -1.97 -9.30
CA LYS A 80 1.51 -3.00 -9.90
C LYS A 80 1.42 -2.83 -11.42
N LYS A 81 1.11 -1.60 -11.90
CA LYS A 81 1.03 -1.31 -13.33
C LYS A 81 2.34 -1.60 -14.06
N SER A 82 3.48 -1.24 -13.45
CA SER A 82 4.80 -1.49 -14.02
C SER A 82 5.12 -2.99 -14.12
N ILE A 83 4.78 -3.76 -13.09
CA ILE A 83 4.99 -5.21 -13.07
C ILE A 83 4.13 -5.89 -14.12
N VAL A 84 2.82 -5.60 -14.14
CA VAL A 84 1.89 -6.15 -15.15
C VAL A 84 2.41 -5.89 -16.55
N LYS A 85 2.75 -4.64 -16.86
CA LYS A 85 3.30 -4.27 -18.17
C LYS A 85 4.59 -5.02 -18.50
N SER A 86 5.52 -5.14 -17.55
CA SER A 86 6.78 -5.86 -17.76
C SER A 86 6.58 -7.34 -18.06
N VAL A 87 5.61 -7.96 -17.40
CA VAL A 87 5.27 -9.38 -17.61
C VAL A 87 4.57 -9.57 -18.97
N GLU A 88 3.59 -8.75 -19.31
CA GLU A 88 2.89 -8.79 -20.61
C GLU A 88 3.84 -8.60 -21.78
N GLU A 89 4.76 -7.62 -21.68
CA GLU A 89 5.78 -7.34 -22.69
C GLU A 89 6.94 -8.34 -22.66
N LYS A 90 7.01 -9.25 -21.71
CA LYS A 90 8.13 -10.20 -21.49
C LYS A 90 9.48 -9.48 -21.44
N SER A 91 9.50 -8.26 -20.93
CA SER A 91 10.68 -7.40 -20.95
C SER A 91 11.75 -7.78 -19.93
N GLY A 92 11.40 -8.52 -18.88
CA GLY A 92 12.27 -8.86 -17.76
C GLY A 92 12.75 -7.65 -16.94
N LYS A 93 12.21 -6.46 -17.22
CA LYS A 93 12.62 -5.23 -16.54
C LYS A 93 11.98 -5.15 -15.16
N GLY A 94 12.81 -4.98 -14.14
CA GLY A 94 12.38 -4.64 -12.79
C GLY A 94 12.10 -3.15 -12.62
N GLY A 95 12.03 -2.72 -11.36
CA GLY A 95 11.89 -1.33 -10.99
C GLY A 95 12.42 -1.07 -9.59
N THR A 96 12.62 0.18 -9.26
CA THR A 96 13.04 0.62 -7.93
C THR A 96 11.99 1.53 -7.32
N TYR A 97 11.60 1.23 -6.10
CA TYR A 97 10.79 2.12 -5.30
C TYR A 97 11.67 2.80 -4.25
N PHE A 98 11.79 4.10 -4.36
CA PHE A 98 12.50 4.93 -3.39
C PHE A 98 11.51 5.64 -2.48
N GLY A 99 11.80 5.61 -1.19
CA GLY A 99 11.02 6.33 -0.18
C GLY A 99 11.88 6.64 1.04
N ALA A 100 11.59 7.75 1.72
CA ALA A 100 12.28 8.15 2.93
C ALA A 100 12.22 7.06 4.02
N THR A 101 13.17 7.07 4.94
CA THR A 101 13.13 6.20 6.11
C THR A 101 11.88 6.47 6.93
N GLY A 102 11.20 5.43 7.40
CA GLY A 102 9.95 5.54 8.15
C GLY A 102 8.68 5.82 7.32
N CYS A 103 8.75 5.95 5.99
CA CYS A 103 7.56 6.17 5.16
C CYS A 103 6.66 4.93 4.98
N GLY A 104 7.03 3.80 5.58
CA GLY A 104 6.25 2.56 5.52
C GLY A 104 6.44 1.76 4.23
N LYS A 105 7.66 1.68 3.71
CA LYS A 105 8.00 0.87 2.53
C LYS A 105 7.56 -0.59 2.66
N THR A 106 7.70 -1.17 3.85
CA THR A 106 7.29 -2.56 4.13
C THR A 106 5.79 -2.76 3.91
N PHE A 107 4.95 -1.81 4.32
CA PHE A 107 3.52 -1.85 4.04
C PHE A 107 3.22 -1.71 2.55
N THR A 108 3.95 -0.85 1.83
CA THR A 108 3.81 -0.75 0.37
C THR A 108 4.11 -2.09 -0.31
N MET A 109 5.16 -2.79 0.13
CA MET A 109 5.47 -4.14 -0.38
C MET A 109 4.37 -5.15 -0.05
N ALA A 110 3.83 -5.12 1.18
CA ALA A 110 2.74 -6.00 1.59
C ALA A 110 1.45 -5.76 0.77
N PHE A 111 1.05 -4.50 0.59
CA PHE A 111 -0.09 -4.16 -0.27
C PHE A 111 0.12 -4.61 -1.72
N LEU A 112 1.33 -4.44 -2.25
CA LEU A 112 1.68 -4.88 -3.60
C LEU A 112 1.61 -6.40 -3.74
N ALA A 113 2.23 -7.13 -2.82
CA ALA A 113 2.25 -8.59 -2.82
C ALA A 113 0.82 -9.16 -2.76
N ARG A 114 -0.01 -8.66 -1.84
CA ARG A 114 -1.42 -9.06 -1.75
C ARG A 114 -2.18 -8.80 -3.05
N GLN A 115 -1.99 -7.63 -3.66
CA GLN A 115 -2.67 -7.30 -4.91
C GLN A 115 -2.20 -8.15 -6.09
N LEU A 116 -0.92 -8.49 -6.17
CA LEU A 116 -0.41 -9.39 -7.20
C LEU A 116 -0.98 -10.81 -7.03
N SER A 117 -1.04 -11.31 -5.80
CA SER A 117 -1.53 -12.65 -5.50
C SER A 117 -3.05 -12.79 -5.66
N LEU A 118 -3.83 -11.75 -5.27
CA LEU A 118 -5.30 -11.88 -5.17
C LEU A 118 -6.07 -11.09 -6.22
N ARG A 119 -5.43 -10.13 -6.92
CA ARG A 119 -6.09 -9.19 -7.82
C ARG A 119 -5.52 -9.16 -9.23
N CYS A 120 -4.56 -10.03 -9.51
CA CYS A 120 -3.96 -10.18 -10.84
C CYS A 120 -4.11 -11.60 -11.38
N THR A 121 -4.87 -12.46 -10.71
CA THR A 121 -5.14 -13.84 -11.13
C THR A 121 -5.85 -13.92 -12.49
N ASP A 122 -6.66 -12.90 -12.81
CA ASP A 122 -7.37 -12.80 -14.10
C ASP A 122 -6.46 -12.35 -15.25
N ILE A 123 -5.22 -11.93 -14.94
CA ILE A 123 -4.25 -11.54 -15.95
C ILE A 123 -3.45 -12.79 -16.32
N GLU A 124 -3.72 -13.34 -17.48
CA GLU A 124 -3.11 -14.60 -17.96
C GLU A 124 -1.58 -14.62 -17.82
N ALA A 125 -0.93 -13.49 -18.10
CA ALA A 125 0.53 -13.36 -17.99
C ALA A 125 1.06 -13.46 -16.55
N ILE A 126 0.24 -13.19 -15.52
CA ILE A 126 0.64 -13.22 -14.11
C ILE A 126 0.15 -14.50 -13.44
N GLY A 127 -1.13 -14.87 -13.65
CA GLY A 127 -1.74 -16.04 -13.04
C GLY A 127 -1.61 -16.05 -11.52
N SER A 128 -1.00 -17.08 -10.96
CA SER A 128 -0.70 -17.23 -9.53
C SER A 128 0.80 -17.05 -9.28
N PRO A 129 1.29 -15.84 -9.05
CA PRO A 129 2.72 -15.57 -8.94
C PRO A 129 3.28 -16.09 -7.61
N THR A 130 4.49 -16.63 -7.64
CA THR A 130 5.30 -16.86 -6.45
C THR A 130 6.03 -15.55 -6.11
N ILE A 131 5.84 -15.05 -4.89
CA ILE A 131 6.49 -13.83 -4.41
C ILE A 131 7.61 -14.20 -3.45
N ILE A 132 8.83 -13.76 -3.78
CA ILE A 132 10.02 -13.98 -2.95
C ILE A 132 10.45 -12.63 -2.39
N LEU A 133 10.46 -12.52 -1.05
CA LEU A 133 10.96 -11.35 -0.34
C LEU A 133 12.37 -11.63 0.19
N ILE A 134 13.33 -10.85 -0.28
CA ILE A 134 14.72 -10.94 0.17
C ILE A 134 15.03 -9.70 1.01
N VAL A 135 15.47 -9.91 2.25
CA VAL A 135 15.83 -8.85 3.20
C VAL A 135 17.21 -9.13 3.80
N ASP A 136 17.97 -8.10 4.05
CA ASP A 136 19.35 -8.18 4.55
C ASP A 136 19.49 -7.98 6.07
N ARG A 137 18.39 -7.62 6.76
CA ARG A 137 18.40 -7.30 8.20
C ARG A 137 17.37 -8.12 8.97
N ASP A 138 17.79 -8.66 10.10
CA ASP A 138 16.94 -9.47 11.01
C ASP A 138 15.68 -8.74 11.49
N GLU A 139 15.77 -7.42 11.72
CA GLU A 139 14.60 -6.63 12.14
C GLU A 139 13.54 -6.53 11.04
N LEU A 140 13.98 -6.35 9.79
CA LEU A 140 13.09 -6.34 8.63
C LEU A 140 12.51 -7.72 8.36
N GLN A 141 13.26 -8.78 8.62
CA GLN A 141 12.77 -10.15 8.52
C GLN A 141 11.63 -10.41 9.51
N LYS A 142 11.78 -10.00 10.77
CA LYS A 142 10.74 -10.16 11.81
C LYS A 142 9.48 -9.34 11.50
N GLN A 143 9.63 -8.12 11.02
CA GLN A 143 8.51 -7.26 10.62
C GLN A 143 7.83 -7.77 9.35
N GLY A 144 8.61 -8.19 8.35
CA GLY A 144 8.10 -8.73 7.10
C GLY A 144 7.35 -10.04 7.32
N ALA A 145 7.92 -11.01 8.03
CA ALA A 145 7.29 -12.30 8.29
C ALA A 145 5.88 -12.14 8.90
N LYS A 146 5.70 -11.24 9.87
CA LYS A 146 4.39 -10.99 10.50
C LYS A 146 3.36 -10.40 9.53
N LEU A 147 3.78 -9.56 8.57
CA LEU A 147 2.89 -8.95 7.59
C LEU A 147 2.47 -9.93 6.48
N PHE A 148 3.34 -10.86 6.10
CA PHE A 148 3.11 -11.76 4.97
C PHE A 148 2.52 -13.13 5.38
N THR A 149 2.57 -13.51 6.65
CA THR A 149 2.08 -14.83 7.10
C THR A 149 0.56 -14.88 7.30
N LYS A 150 -0.11 -13.72 7.44
CA LYS A 150 -1.57 -13.60 7.64
C LYS A 150 -2.32 -13.07 6.40
N SER A 151 -1.69 -13.03 5.23
CA SER A 151 -2.32 -12.50 3.99
C SER A 151 -3.04 -13.58 3.24
#